data_68e56856f4519d22414b04fbd5e57a43
#
_entry.id   68e56856f4519d22414b04fbd5e57a43
#
_cell.length_a   1.000
_cell.length_b   1.000
_cell.length_c   1.000
_cell.angle_alpha   90.00
_cell.angle_beta   90.00
_cell.angle_gamma   90.00
#
_symmetry.space_group_name_H-M   'P 1'
#
loop_
_entity.id
_entity.type
_entity.pdbx_description
1 polymer ?
#
loop_
_entity_poly.entity_id
_entity_poly.type
_entity_poly.pdbx_seq_one_letter_code
_entity_poly.pdbx_strand_id
1 'polypeptide(L)'
;VLAPYRGRDGQPKDWESTENGKFRMTSPSNFWDDVTVPYWSMPENTDHPTQKPEKLIAKLILASSRPGDLVFDPFMGSGTTAVTARKLGRHFAGIELNPEYCCWALERLERAEQNPAIQGYSDGVFWERNTEKEQTSAGRKKRTGL
;
A
#
# COMPACT_ATOMS: atom_id res chain seq x y z
N VAL A 1 8.34 -7.86 2.93
CA VAL A 1 7.76 -9.08 3.51
C VAL A 1 8.57 -9.48 4.72
N LEU A 2 7.91 -9.56 5.86
CA LEU A 2 8.50 -9.97 7.12
C LEU A 2 8.39 -11.49 7.24
N ALA A 3 9.40 -12.21 6.76
CA ALA A 3 9.45 -13.65 6.90
C ALA A 3 10.37 -14.06 8.05
N PRO A 4 9.97 -14.98 8.92
CA PRO A 4 10.86 -15.56 9.90
C PRO A 4 11.86 -16.47 9.19
N TYR A 5 13.06 -15.97 8.94
CA TYR A 5 14.16 -16.81 8.46
C TYR A 5 14.98 -17.28 9.66
N ARG A 6 15.12 -18.59 9.78
CA ARG A 6 15.96 -19.21 10.81
C ARG A 6 17.24 -19.72 10.15
N GLY A 7 18.39 -19.43 10.78
CA GLY A 7 19.64 -20.04 10.45
C GLY A 7 19.64 -21.55 10.75
N ARG A 8 20.70 -22.27 10.39
CA ARG A 8 20.87 -23.73 10.69
C ARG A 8 20.85 -24.04 12.20
N ASP A 9 21.10 -23.04 13.02
CA ASP A 9 21.08 -23.07 14.49
C ASP A 9 19.68 -22.77 15.08
N GLY A 10 18.68 -22.58 14.24
CA GLY A 10 17.32 -22.23 14.64
C GLY A 10 17.15 -20.78 15.09
N GLN A 11 18.24 -19.98 15.11
CA GLN A 11 18.19 -18.58 15.51
C GLN A 11 17.82 -17.68 14.32
N PRO A 12 17.14 -16.55 14.55
CA PRO A 12 16.87 -15.58 13.51
C PRO A 12 18.19 -15.00 12.99
N LYS A 13 18.36 -14.99 11.67
CA LYS A 13 19.51 -14.39 11.01
C LYS A 13 19.14 -12.98 10.51
N ASP A 14 20.02 -12.01 10.78
CA ASP A 14 19.91 -10.64 10.26
C ASP A 14 18.62 -9.90 10.70
N TRP A 15 18.32 -9.97 11.99
CA TRP A 15 17.15 -9.29 12.54
C TRP A 15 17.55 -7.95 13.16
N GLU A 16 16.76 -6.93 12.86
CA GLU A 16 16.75 -5.67 13.59
C GLU A 16 15.67 -5.70 14.67
N SER A 17 16.04 -5.36 15.91
CA SER A 17 15.08 -5.23 17.01
C SER A 17 14.62 -3.77 17.05
N THR A 18 13.34 -3.52 16.86
CA THR A 18 12.72 -2.21 17.02
C THR A 18 11.72 -2.25 18.18
N GLU A 19 11.23 -1.08 18.60
CA GLU A 19 10.19 -0.99 19.63
C GLU A 19 8.90 -1.75 19.23
N ASN A 20 8.69 -1.94 17.93
CA ASN A 20 7.52 -2.62 17.36
C ASN A 20 7.74 -4.12 17.06
N GLY A 21 8.89 -4.67 17.42
CA GLY A 21 9.19 -6.08 17.22
C GLY A 21 10.53 -6.34 16.53
N LYS A 22 10.74 -7.58 16.11
CA LYS A 22 11.95 -8.01 15.40
C LYS A 22 11.64 -8.14 13.92
N PHE A 23 12.35 -7.38 13.09
CA PHE A 23 12.12 -7.29 11.66
C PHE A 23 13.38 -7.62 10.88
N ARG A 24 13.19 -8.08 9.67
CA ARG A 24 14.25 -8.29 8.69
C ARG A 24 13.87 -7.57 7.39
N MET A 25 14.78 -6.78 6.87
CA MET A 25 14.64 -6.24 5.53
C MET A 25 14.94 -7.34 4.50
N THR A 26 13.97 -7.65 3.66
CA THR A 26 14.14 -8.58 2.54
C THR A 26 13.89 -7.84 1.23
N SER A 27 14.58 -8.25 0.18
CA SER A 27 14.23 -7.80 -1.16
C SER A 27 12.78 -8.19 -1.48
N PRO A 28 12.01 -7.32 -2.15
CA PRO A 28 10.65 -7.68 -2.55
C PRO A 28 10.68 -8.91 -3.47
N SER A 29 9.76 -9.84 -3.23
CA SER A 29 9.53 -10.98 -4.11
C SER A 29 8.94 -10.50 -5.43
N ASN A 30 9.18 -11.25 -6.50
CA ASN A 30 8.49 -11.08 -7.78
C ASN A 30 7.09 -11.73 -7.79
N PHE A 31 6.72 -12.43 -6.73
CA PHE A 31 5.39 -12.99 -6.49
C PHE A 31 4.72 -12.23 -5.34
N TRP A 32 3.54 -11.64 -5.58
CA TRP A 32 2.81 -10.81 -4.64
C TRP A 32 1.45 -11.43 -4.33
N ASP A 33 1.41 -12.30 -3.35
CA ASP A 33 0.20 -12.96 -2.83
C ASP A 33 -0.61 -12.09 -1.85
N ASP A 34 -0.03 -10.96 -1.45
CA ASP A 34 -0.63 -9.98 -0.54
C ASP A 34 -1.51 -8.92 -1.25
N VAL A 35 -1.60 -8.98 -2.58
CA VAL A 35 -2.40 -8.05 -3.39
C VAL A 35 -3.75 -8.69 -3.71
N THR A 36 -4.82 -8.01 -3.36
CA THR A 36 -6.20 -8.44 -3.65
C THR A 36 -6.94 -7.39 -4.48
N VAL A 37 -7.86 -7.84 -5.31
CA VAL A 37 -8.79 -6.94 -6.01
C VAL A 37 -9.61 -6.18 -4.96
N PRO A 38 -9.87 -4.87 -5.14
CA PRO A 38 -10.73 -4.12 -4.24
C PRO A 38 -12.11 -4.75 -4.16
N TYR A 39 -12.56 -5.00 -2.92
CA TYR A 39 -13.93 -5.45 -2.67
C TYR A 39 -14.87 -4.25 -2.57
N TRP A 40 -16.15 -4.46 -2.85
CA TRP A 40 -17.21 -3.45 -2.75
C TRP A 40 -17.26 -2.71 -1.39
N SER A 41 -16.80 -3.34 -0.30
CA SER A 41 -16.74 -2.75 1.04
C SER A 41 -15.47 -1.94 1.32
N MET A 42 -14.51 -1.87 0.39
CA MET A 42 -13.28 -1.11 0.57
C MET A 42 -13.48 0.36 0.19
N PRO A 43 -12.95 1.31 0.98
CA PRO A 43 -13.10 2.75 0.69
C PRO A 43 -12.54 3.19 -0.66
N GLU A 44 -11.57 2.43 -1.21
CA GLU A 44 -10.95 2.69 -2.52
C GLU A 44 -11.80 2.22 -3.71
N ASN A 45 -12.83 1.39 -3.47
CA ASN A 45 -13.59 0.77 -4.55
C ASN A 45 -14.49 1.76 -5.29
N THR A 46 -14.64 1.54 -6.60
CA THR A 46 -15.63 2.17 -7.47
C THR A 46 -16.31 1.08 -8.31
N ASP A 47 -17.33 1.42 -9.08
CA ASP A 47 -17.99 0.49 -10.00
C ASP A 47 -17.18 0.20 -11.27
N HIS A 48 -15.92 0.66 -11.33
CA HIS A 48 -15.03 0.40 -12.45
C HIS A 48 -14.68 -1.10 -12.53
N PRO A 49 -14.98 -1.80 -13.63
CA PRO A 49 -14.95 -3.26 -13.71
C PRO A 49 -13.56 -3.88 -13.55
N THR A 50 -12.51 -3.11 -13.81
CA THR A 50 -11.11 -3.58 -13.75
C THR A 50 -10.23 -2.69 -12.90
N GLN A 51 -10.80 -2.05 -11.87
CA GLN A 51 -10.02 -1.20 -10.96
C GLN A 51 -8.87 -1.97 -10.33
N LYS A 52 -7.68 -1.37 -10.36
CA LYS A 52 -6.49 -1.93 -9.70
C LYS A 52 -6.44 -1.49 -8.23
N PRO A 53 -5.97 -2.34 -7.31
CA PRO A 53 -5.80 -1.94 -5.91
C PRO A 53 -4.67 -0.93 -5.74
N GLU A 54 -4.88 0.05 -4.85
CA GLU A 54 -3.86 1.06 -4.53
C GLU A 54 -2.55 0.44 -4.05
N LYS A 55 -2.61 -0.65 -3.29
CA LYS A 55 -1.44 -1.37 -2.79
C LYS A 55 -0.53 -1.87 -3.92
N LEU A 56 -1.11 -2.36 -5.02
CA LEU A 56 -0.34 -2.80 -6.20
C LEU A 56 0.42 -1.62 -6.81
N ILE A 57 -0.30 -0.54 -7.06
CA ILE A 57 0.27 0.66 -7.67
C ILE A 57 1.31 1.30 -6.75
N ALA A 58 1.08 1.30 -5.42
CA ALA A 58 2.04 1.80 -4.45
C ALA A 58 3.38 1.05 -4.51
N LYS A 59 3.36 -0.27 -4.63
CA LYS A 59 4.59 -1.07 -4.80
C LYS A 59 5.37 -0.64 -6.03
N LEU A 60 4.69 -0.42 -7.16
CA LEU A 60 5.33 0.01 -8.40
C LEU A 60 5.89 1.44 -8.30
N ILE A 61 5.10 2.38 -7.78
CA ILE A 61 5.52 3.79 -7.63
C ILE A 61 6.72 3.91 -6.69
N LEU A 62 6.69 3.24 -5.55
CA LEU A 62 7.79 3.29 -4.57
C LEU A 62 9.09 2.66 -5.10
N ALA A 63 8.99 1.63 -5.94
CA ALA A 63 10.15 0.97 -6.54
C ALA A 63 10.77 1.78 -7.69
N SER A 64 10.01 2.67 -8.36
CA SER A 64 10.41 3.31 -9.60
C SER A 64 10.49 4.84 -9.57
N SER A 65 10.11 5.48 -8.45
CA SER A 65 10.06 6.93 -8.34
C SER A 65 10.43 7.44 -6.95
N ARG A 66 10.75 8.74 -6.85
CA ARG A 66 11.00 9.47 -5.62
C ARG A 66 9.86 10.44 -5.33
N PRO A 67 9.67 10.89 -4.08
CA PRO A 67 8.75 11.99 -3.79
C PRO A 67 9.05 13.21 -4.68
N GLY A 68 7.99 13.81 -5.24
CA GLY A 68 8.09 14.91 -6.19
C GLY A 68 8.26 14.53 -7.66
N ASP A 69 8.55 13.26 -7.99
CA ASP A 69 8.58 12.81 -9.39
C ASP A 69 7.19 12.80 -10.02
N LEU A 70 7.15 12.85 -11.35
CA LEU A 70 5.91 12.73 -12.13
C LEU A 70 5.62 11.27 -12.47
N VAL A 71 4.43 10.81 -12.12
CA VAL A 71 3.88 9.52 -12.53
C VAL A 71 2.84 9.75 -13.62
N PHE A 72 2.98 9.08 -14.75
CA PHE A 72 2.10 9.22 -15.91
C PHE A 72 1.37 7.92 -16.22
N ASP A 73 0.04 8.00 -16.37
CA ASP A 73 -0.82 6.88 -16.74
C ASP A 73 -1.67 7.24 -17.97
N PRO A 74 -1.38 6.72 -19.16
CA PRO A 74 -2.13 7.02 -20.37
C PRO A 74 -3.51 6.32 -20.43
N PHE A 75 -3.83 5.42 -19.48
CA PHE A 75 -5.08 4.68 -19.39
C PHE A 75 -5.61 4.72 -17.97
N MET A 76 -5.89 5.93 -17.48
CA MET A 76 -6.05 6.22 -16.06
C MET A 76 -7.24 5.50 -15.41
N GLY A 77 -8.32 5.20 -16.16
CA GLY A 77 -9.53 4.57 -15.63
C GLY A 77 -10.11 5.35 -14.46
N SER A 78 -10.45 4.67 -13.38
CA SER A 78 -10.92 5.31 -12.13
C SER A 78 -9.82 5.99 -11.31
N GLY A 79 -8.64 6.23 -11.86
CA GLY A 79 -7.60 7.07 -11.29
C GLY A 79 -6.74 6.44 -10.20
N THR A 80 -6.65 5.11 -10.11
CA THR A 80 -5.86 4.46 -9.04
C THR A 80 -4.40 4.93 -9.03
N THR A 81 -3.79 5.07 -10.21
CA THR A 81 -2.40 5.56 -10.32
C THR A 81 -2.26 6.99 -9.79
N ALA A 82 -3.18 7.90 -10.19
CA ALA A 82 -3.16 9.30 -9.77
C ALA A 82 -3.37 9.44 -8.24
N VAL A 83 -4.35 8.71 -7.70
CA VAL A 83 -4.66 8.68 -6.26
C VAL A 83 -3.46 8.17 -5.46
N THR A 84 -2.88 7.06 -5.90
CA THR A 84 -1.72 6.46 -5.20
C THR A 84 -0.49 7.35 -5.28
N ALA A 85 -0.21 7.95 -6.45
CA ALA A 85 0.88 8.91 -6.62
C ALA A 85 0.73 10.09 -5.67
N ARG A 86 -0.47 10.69 -5.57
CA ARG A 86 -0.78 11.78 -4.64
C ARG A 86 -0.55 11.38 -3.18
N LYS A 87 -1.09 10.24 -2.75
CA LYS A 87 -0.92 9.72 -1.38
C LYS A 87 0.55 9.48 -1.02
N LEU A 88 1.38 9.17 -2.00
CA LEU A 88 2.82 8.94 -1.83
C LEU A 88 3.67 10.21 -2.07
N GLY A 89 3.07 11.37 -2.29
CA GLY A 89 3.79 12.63 -2.50
C GLY A 89 4.46 12.76 -3.87
N ARG A 90 3.90 12.12 -4.91
CA ARG A 90 4.31 12.26 -6.30
C ARG A 90 3.33 13.17 -7.03
N HIS A 91 3.82 13.84 -8.09
CA HIS A 91 2.95 14.46 -9.08
C HIS A 91 2.37 13.38 -9.99
N PHE A 92 1.25 13.66 -10.60
CA PHE A 92 0.62 12.74 -11.54
C PHE A 92 0.07 13.47 -12.76
N ALA A 93 -0.01 12.76 -13.87
CA ALA A 93 -0.75 13.12 -15.06
C ALA A 93 -1.37 11.84 -15.63
N GLY A 94 -2.54 11.94 -16.25
CA GLY A 94 -3.20 10.79 -16.84
C GLY A 94 -4.15 11.18 -17.95
N ILE A 95 -4.51 10.20 -18.77
CA ILE A 95 -5.49 10.35 -19.85
C ILE A 95 -6.58 9.30 -19.63
N GLU A 96 -7.83 9.75 -19.72
CA GLU A 96 -9.00 8.88 -19.70
C GLU A 96 -10.03 9.39 -20.70
N LEU A 97 -10.62 8.47 -21.49
CA LEU A 97 -11.60 8.82 -22.52
C LEU A 97 -13.02 8.84 -21.98
N ASN A 98 -13.31 8.03 -20.97
CA ASN A 98 -14.64 7.94 -20.39
C ASN A 98 -14.85 9.05 -19.34
N PRO A 99 -15.80 9.98 -19.57
CA PRO A 99 -16.06 11.07 -18.64
C PRO A 99 -16.49 10.58 -17.23
N GLU A 100 -17.23 9.48 -17.15
CA GLU A 100 -17.66 8.91 -15.88
C GLU A 100 -16.47 8.43 -15.05
N TYR A 101 -15.49 7.78 -15.69
CA TYR A 101 -14.26 7.36 -15.03
C TYR A 101 -13.42 8.56 -14.58
N CYS A 102 -13.41 9.65 -15.36
CA CYS A 102 -12.80 10.90 -14.94
C CYS A 102 -13.46 11.46 -13.67
N CYS A 103 -14.78 11.43 -13.57
CA CYS A 103 -15.51 11.86 -12.37
C CYS A 103 -15.12 11.01 -11.16
N TRP A 104 -15.07 9.69 -11.28
CA TRP A 104 -14.64 8.82 -10.20
C TRP A 104 -13.19 9.07 -9.79
N ALA A 105 -12.32 9.34 -10.75
CA ALA A 105 -10.92 9.68 -10.45
C ALA A 105 -10.82 10.98 -9.64
N LEU A 106 -11.58 12.02 -10.00
CA LEU A 106 -11.62 13.30 -9.28
C LEU A 106 -12.15 13.12 -7.85
N GLU A 107 -13.26 12.43 -7.66
CA GLU A 107 -13.82 12.13 -6.34
C GLU A 107 -12.83 11.37 -5.45
N ARG A 108 -12.12 10.40 -6.02
CA ARG A 108 -11.10 9.65 -5.30
C ARG A 108 -9.90 10.50 -4.93
N LEU A 109 -9.49 11.42 -5.80
CA LEU A 109 -8.42 12.39 -5.52
C LEU A 109 -8.79 13.34 -4.38
N GLU A 110 -10.02 13.84 -4.32
CA GLU A 110 -10.52 14.64 -3.22
C GLU A 110 -10.50 13.88 -1.89
N ARG A 111 -10.96 12.63 -1.90
CA ARG A 111 -10.89 11.75 -0.72
C ARG A 111 -9.46 11.47 -0.27
N ALA A 112 -8.53 11.35 -1.21
CA ALA A 112 -7.12 11.10 -0.92
C ALA A 112 -6.44 12.28 -0.20
N GLU A 113 -6.91 13.50 -0.38
CA GLU A 113 -6.44 14.67 0.38
C GLU A 113 -6.79 14.58 1.87
N GLN A 114 -7.96 14.04 2.17
CA GLN A 114 -8.46 13.90 3.53
C GLN A 114 -7.94 12.62 4.21
N ASN A 115 -7.66 11.58 3.42
CA ASN A 115 -7.16 10.30 3.91
C ASN A 115 -6.02 9.76 3.04
N PRO A 116 -4.77 10.05 3.40
CA PRO A 116 -3.59 9.58 2.66
C PRO A 116 -3.24 8.10 2.93
N ALA A 117 -4.01 7.40 3.76
CA ALA A 117 -3.73 6.00 4.06
C ALA A 117 -3.89 5.11 2.81
N ILE A 118 -2.95 4.18 2.65
CA ILE A 118 -3.03 3.09 1.66
C ILE A 118 -3.18 1.79 2.42
N GLN A 119 -4.20 1.01 2.06
CA GLN A 119 -4.45 -0.26 2.74
C GLN A 119 -3.26 -1.21 2.66
N GLY A 120 -2.82 -1.73 3.81
CA GLY A 120 -1.68 -2.64 3.89
C GLY A 120 -0.32 -1.97 3.66
N TYR A 121 -0.24 -0.64 3.79
CA TYR A 121 1.00 0.11 3.76
C TYR A 121 1.01 1.17 4.86
N SER A 122 1.99 1.14 5.73
CA SER A 122 2.22 2.14 6.77
C SER A 122 3.70 2.21 7.14
N ASP A 123 4.17 3.41 7.50
CA ASP A 123 5.54 3.65 7.97
C ASP A 123 6.64 3.10 7.04
N GLY A 124 6.41 3.18 5.72
CA GLY A 124 7.36 2.69 4.72
C GLY A 124 7.34 1.18 4.50
N VAL A 125 6.44 0.44 5.13
CA VAL A 125 6.39 -1.04 5.10
C VAL A 125 5.06 -1.52 4.53
N PHE A 126 5.13 -2.52 3.64
CA PHE A 126 3.95 -3.27 3.21
C PHE A 126 3.67 -4.42 4.17
N TRP A 127 2.43 -4.48 4.64
CA TRP A 127 1.95 -5.50 5.55
C TRP A 127 1.22 -6.61 4.80
N GLU A 128 1.46 -7.85 5.19
CA GLU A 128 0.65 -8.97 4.73
C GLU A 128 -0.77 -8.89 5.34
N ARG A 129 -1.73 -9.47 4.66
CA ARG A 129 -3.18 -9.34 4.91
C ARG A 129 -3.63 -9.55 6.37
N ASN A 130 -2.86 -10.30 7.17
CA ASN A 130 -3.23 -10.67 8.54
C ASN A 130 -2.28 -10.12 9.62
N THR A 131 -1.12 -9.57 9.26
CA THR A 131 -0.08 -9.19 10.23
C THR A 131 -0.34 -7.86 10.91
N GLU A 132 -1.04 -6.92 10.27
CA GLU A 132 -1.37 -5.62 10.86
C GLU A 132 -2.29 -5.75 12.09
N LYS A 133 -3.26 -6.67 12.04
CA LYS A 133 -4.17 -6.91 13.18
C LYS A 133 -3.47 -7.56 14.37
N GLU A 134 -2.49 -8.41 14.14
CA GLU A 134 -1.71 -9.05 15.21
C GLU A 134 -0.78 -8.04 15.89
N GLN A 135 -0.20 -7.12 15.16
CA GLN A 135 0.70 -6.11 15.71
C GLN A 135 -0.04 -4.98 16.42
N THR A 136 -1.18 -4.53 15.92
CA THR A 136 -2.04 -3.56 16.63
C THR A 136 -2.63 -4.18 17.90
N SER A 137 -2.94 -5.47 17.92
CA SER A 137 -3.39 -6.18 19.13
C SER A 137 -2.26 -6.37 20.15
N ALA A 138 -1.03 -6.62 19.72
CA ALA A 138 0.15 -6.71 20.59
C ALA A 138 0.53 -5.34 21.18
N GLY A 139 0.43 -4.26 20.40
CA GLY A 139 0.64 -2.88 20.86
C GLY A 139 -0.45 -2.42 21.85
N ARG A 140 -1.68 -2.87 21.69
CA ARG A 140 -2.79 -2.55 22.61
C ARG A 140 -2.66 -3.28 23.95
N LYS A 141 -2.17 -4.53 23.97
CA LYS A 141 -1.90 -5.26 25.22
C LYS A 141 -0.77 -4.66 26.05
N LYS A 142 0.19 -3.97 25.44
CA LYS A 142 1.26 -3.26 26.17
C LYS A 142 0.82 -1.92 26.79
N ARG A 143 -0.27 -1.31 26.31
CA ARG A 143 -0.80 -0.03 26.85
C ARG A 143 -1.78 -0.21 28.00
N THR A 144 -2.31 -1.40 28.25
CA THR A 144 -3.25 -1.70 29.33
C THR A 144 -2.60 -2.42 30.53
N GLY A 145 -1.28 -2.55 30.55
CA GLY A 145 -0.51 -3.13 31.64
C GLY A 145 0.32 -2.07 32.37
N LEU A 146 -0.38 -1.13 33.04
CA LEU A 146 0.13 -0.30 34.13
C LEU A 146 -0.93 -0.26 35.21
#